data_c71f868656f7638850d42ed0175f3b89
#
_entry.id   c71f868656f7638850d42ed0175f3b89
#
_cell.length_a   1.000
_cell.length_b   1.000
_cell.length_c   1.000
_cell.angle_alpha   90.00
_cell.angle_beta   90.00
_cell.angle_gamma   90.00
#
_symmetry.space_group_name_H-M   'P 1'
#
loop_
_entity.id
_entity.type
_entity.pdbx_description
1 polymer ?
#
loop_
_entity_poly.entity_id
_entity_poly.type
_entity_poly.pdbx_seq_one_letter_code
_entity_poly.pdbx_strand_id
1 'polypeptide(L)'
;EKEDVTMQGYTYTKNEHYPMEHLVFKTAPEDVERFLEVDHEVWTLMEAYAPGFDHIPFLYKEVWVNDNKPGELHMIFAWESIEAWRKIDQKEYQAQLIQEFESRFGRPYELIRCVQNEENFGVHRYSRFERI
;
A
#
# COMPACT_ATOMS: atom_id res chain seq x y z
N GLU A 1 12.21 -18.40 -7.03
CA GLU A 1 12.27 -19.22 -8.23
C GLU A 1 11.29 -18.72 -9.27
N LYS A 2 11.71 -18.71 -10.51
CA LYS A 2 10.92 -18.19 -11.62
C LYS A 2 10.73 -19.27 -12.66
N GLU A 3 9.49 -19.51 -13.03
CA GLU A 3 9.18 -20.37 -14.15
C GLU A 3 8.78 -19.52 -15.34
N ASP A 4 9.34 -19.85 -16.50
CA ASP A 4 9.03 -19.14 -17.71
C ASP A 4 8.40 -20.12 -18.69
N VAL A 5 7.11 -19.95 -18.92
CA VAL A 5 6.37 -20.77 -19.87
C VAL A 5 5.94 -19.86 -21.01
N THR A 6 6.75 -19.86 -22.07
CA THR A 6 6.58 -18.90 -23.15
C THR A 6 5.21 -18.93 -23.79
N MET A 7 4.58 -20.11 -23.89
CA MET A 7 3.27 -20.21 -24.52
C MET A 7 2.14 -19.65 -23.66
N GLN A 8 2.29 -19.65 -22.34
CA GLN A 8 1.24 -19.19 -21.43
C GLN A 8 1.51 -17.81 -20.89
N GLY A 9 2.77 -17.37 -20.92
CA GLY A 9 3.12 -16.02 -20.54
C GLY A 9 2.84 -15.68 -19.08
N TYR A 10 3.54 -16.34 -18.18
CA TYR A 10 3.44 -16.00 -16.77
C TYR A 10 4.80 -16.05 -16.07
N THR A 11 4.87 -15.46 -14.90
CA THR A 11 5.97 -15.64 -13.97
C THR A 11 5.43 -16.19 -12.66
N TYR A 12 6.22 -17.00 -11.99
CA TYR A 12 5.87 -17.53 -10.69
C TYR A 12 7.10 -17.53 -9.80
N THR A 13 6.99 -16.87 -8.65
CA THR A 13 8.03 -16.83 -7.62
C THR A 13 7.43 -17.35 -6.32
N LYS A 14 8.25 -18.01 -5.50
CA LYS A 14 7.80 -18.54 -4.23
C LYS A 14 8.93 -18.51 -3.21
N ASN A 15 8.61 -18.88 -1.98
CA ASN A 15 9.53 -18.83 -0.85
C ASN A 15 9.96 -17.40 -0.57
N GLU A 16 9.02 -16.48 -0.76
CA GLU A 16 9.24 -15.07 -0.51
C GLU A 16 8.81 -14.73 0.92
N HIS A 17 9.29 -13.60 1.40
CA HIS A 17 8.90 -13.10 2.71
C HIS A 17 8.83 -11.58 2.67
N TYR A 18 7.84 -11.05 1.93
CA TYR A 18 7.63 -9.61 1.83
C TYR A 18 6.47 -9.22 2.76
N PRO A 19 6.73 -8.37 3.75
CA PRO A 19 5.67 -7.93 4.66
C PRO A 19 4.56 -7.23 3.88
N MET A 20 3.32 -7.59 4.18
CA MET A 20 2.16 -7.00 3.53
C MET A 20 1.53 -5.98 4.46
N GLU A 21 1.22 -4.82 3.92
CA GLU A 21 0.47 -3.79 4.63
C GLU A 21 -0.89 -3.69 3.97
N HIS A 22 -1.95 -3.77 4.77
CA HIS A 22 -3.31 -3.69 4.26
C HIS A 22 -4.09 -2.72 5.14
N LEU A 23 -4.45 -1.60 4.56
CA LEU A 23 -5.20 -0.55 5.23
C LEU A 23 -6.56 -0.44 4.58
N VAL A 24 -7.61 -0.30 5.40
CA VAL A 24 -8.98 -0.10 4.89
C VAL A 24 -9.45 1.26 5.37
N PHE A 25 -9.77 2.13 4.43
CA PHE A 25 -10.28 3.47 4.69
C PHE A 25 -11.74 3.57 4.28
N LYS A 26 -12.42 4.55 4.87
CA LYS A 26 -13.77 4.89 4.46
C LYS A 26 -13.89 6.40 4.30
N THR A 27 -14.52 6.81 3.21
CA THR A 27 -14.86 8.19 2.95
C THR A 27 -16.26 8.23 2.32
N ALA A 28 -16.82 9.41 2.13
CA ALA A 28 -18.09 9.53 1.43
C ALA A 28 -17.94 8.99 0.00
N PRO A 29 -18.94 8.29 -0.54
CA PRO A 29 -18.83 7.74 -1.91
C PRO A 29 -18.47 8.79 -2.96
N GLU A 30 -19.01 9.99 -2.84
CA GLU A 30 -18.73 11.07 -3.81
C GLU A 30 -17.31 11.61 -3.69
N ASP A 31 -16.59 11.30 -2.61
CA ASP A 31 -15.22 11.77 -2.39
C ASP A 31 -14.16 10.73 -2.74
N VAL A 32 -14.56 9.54 -3.20
CA VAL A 32 -13.63 8.44 -3.47
C VAL A 32 -12.57 8.82 -4.49
N GLU A 33 -12.97 9.40 -5.61
CA GLU A 33 -12.03 9.73 -6.67
C GLU A 33 -10.99 10.73 -6.19
N ARG A 34 -11.44 11.74 -5.45
CA ARG A 34 -10.53 12.73 -4.85
C ARG A 34 -9.58 12.08 -3.84
N PHE A 35 -10.12 11.19 -2.99
CA PHE A 35 -9.30 10.46 -2.02
C PHE A 35 -8.18 9.70 -2.74
N LEU A 36 -8.51 8.97 -3.81
CA LEU A 36 -7.54 8.17 -4.53
C LEU A 36 -6.49 9.00 -5.23
N GLU A 37 -6.85 10.16 -5.75
CA GLU A 37 -5.89 11.08 -6.34
C GLU A 37 -4.88 11.58 -5.29
N VAL A 38 -5.38 12.01 -4.14
CA VAL A 38 -4.51 12.53 -3.08
C VAL A 38 -3.71 11.41 -2.45
N ASP A 39 -4.30 10.21 -2.32
CA ASP A 39 -3.57 9.04 -1.86
C ASP A 39 -2.35 8.76 -2.75
N HIS A 40 -2.53 8.84 -4.05
CA HIS A 40 -1.41 8.63 -4.97
C HIS A 40 -0.33 9.70 -4.79
N GLU A 41 -0.72 10.95 -4.68
CA GLU A 41 0.23 12.06 -4.55
C GLU A 41 1.01 12.01 -3.24
N VAL A 42 0.35 11.67 -2.16
CA VAL A 42 0.94 11.73 -0.82
C VAL A 42 1.43 10.35 -0.37
N TRP A 43 0.49 9.43 -0.12
CA TRP A 43 0.87 8.15 0.47
C TRP A 43 1.71 7.29 -0.48
N THR A 44 1.43 7.32 -1.77
CA THR A 44 2.20 6.53 -2.72
C THR A 44 3.52 7.20 -3.07
N LEU A 45 3.46 8.39 -3.61
CA LEU A 45 4.68 9.01 -4.16
C LEU A 45 5.64 9.50 -3.07
N MET A 46 5.13 10.05 -1.97
CA MET A 46 6.01 10.53 -0.91
C MET A 46 6.64 9.38 -0.13
N GLU A 47 5.99 8.21 -0.09
CA GLU A 47 6.63 7.03 0.49
C GLU A 47 7.57 6.34 -0.50
N ALA A 48 7.21 6.32 -1.78
CA ALA A 48 8.08 5.74 -2.81
C ALA A 48 9.41 6.49 -2.90
N TYR A 49 9.38 7.80 -2.72
CA TYR A 49 10.57 8.64 -2.81
C TYR A 49 10.96 9.24 -1.47
N ALA A 50 10.74 8.49 -0.40
CA ALA A 50 11.05 8.94 0.96
C ALA A 50 12.56 9.17 1.13
N PRO A 51 12.93 10.13 1.99
CA PRO A 51 14.35 10.37 2.27
C PRO A 51 15.02 9.15 2.89
N GLY A 52 16.29 8.94 2.56
CA GLY A 52 17.08 7.86 3.13
C GLY A 52 17.07 6.57 2.34
N PHE A 53 16.44 6.57 1.17
CA PHE A 53 16.44 5.43 0.25
C PHE A 53 16.99 5.85 -1.10
N ASP A 54 17.71 4.93 -1.75
CA ASP A 54 18.17 5.11 -3.13
C ASP A 54 17.31 4.34 -4.12
N HIS A 55 16.18 3.81 -3.65
CA HIS A 55 15.24 3.03 -4.46
C HIS A 55 13.87 3.08 -3.79
N ILE A 56 12.83 2.64 -4.50
CA ILE A 56 11.48 2.56 -3.92
C ILE A 56 11.45 1.40 -2.93
N PRO A 57 11.07 1.63 -1.67
CA PRO A 57 11.21 0.61 -0.62
C PRO A 57 10.07 -0.41 -0.57
N PHE A 58 9.14 -0.38 -1.49
CA PHE A 58 8.10 -1.40 -1.62
C PHE A 58 8.04 -1.88 -3.07
N LEU A 59 7.64 -3.14 -3.24
CA LEU A 59 7.64 -3.78 -4.55
C LEU A 59 6.49 -3.30 -5.41
N TYR A 60 5.34 -3.09 -4.78
CA TYR A 60 4.15 -2.56 -5.46
C TYR A 60 3.16 -2.05 -4.45
N LYS A 61 2.24 -1.24 -4.93
CA LYS A 61 1.05 -0.84 -4.21
C LYS A 61 -0.15 -1.10 -5.10
N GLU A 62 -1.22 -1.61 -4.51
CA GLU A 62 -2.49 -1.78 -5.20
C GLU A 62 -3.58 -1.10 -4.40
N VAL A 63 -4.60 -0.63 -5.10
CA VAL A 63 -5.79 -0.06 -4.48
C VAL A 63 -6.98 -0.88 -4.97
N TRP A 64 -7.78 -1.34 -4.02
CA TRP A 64 -9.00 -2.09 -4.32
C TRP A 64 -10.19 -1.29 -3.82
N VAL A 65 -11.27 -1.29 -4.59
CA VAL A 65 -12.52 -0.65 -4.17
C VAL A 65 -13.59 -1.74 -4.01
N ASN A 66 -14.55 -1.47 -3.14
CA ASN A 66 -15.62 -2.43 -2.88
C ASN A 66 -16.93 -1.87 -3.43
N ASP A 67 -17.39 -2.45 -4.53
CA ASP A 67 -18.60 -1.97 -5.21
C ASP A 67 -19.86 -2.15 -4.35
N ASN A 68 -19.82 -3.09 -3.41
CA ASN A 68 -20.95 -3.34 -2.51
C ASN A 68 -20.94 -2.48 -1.26
N LYS A 69 -19.84 -1.77 -1.03
CA LYS A 69 -19.69 -0.83 0.10
C LYS A 69 -19.05 0.44 -0.44
N PRO A 70 -19.84 1.28 -1.13
CA PRO A 70 -19.28 2.51 -1.70
C PRO A 70 -18.61 3.36 -0.63
N GLY A 71 -17.42 3.83 -0.93
CA GLY A 71 -16.62 4.61 0.03
C GLY A 71 -15.60 3.80 0.79
N GLU A 72 -15.63 2.46 0.70
CA GLU A 72 -14.63 1.61 1.33
C GLU A 72 -13.47 1.36 0.37
N LEU A 73 -12.26 1.67 0.82
CA LEU A 73 -11.05 1.64 0.00
C LEU A 73 -9.99 0.79 0.68
N HIS A 74 -9.33 -0.06 -0.08
CA HIS A 74 -8.29 -0.96 0.41
C HIS A 74 -6.96 -0.59 -0.21
N MET A 75 -5.96 -0.32 0.62
CA MET A 75 -4.60 -0.02 0.18
C MET A 75 -3.70 -1.19 0.53
N ILE A 76 -3.04 -1.76 -0.47
CA ILE A 76 -2.21 -2.94 -0.30
C ILE A 76 -0.79 -2.59 -0.70
N PHE A 77 0.17 -2.79 0.20
CA PHE A 77 1.59 -2.62 -0.10
C PHE A 77 2.33 -3.93 0.14
N ALA A 78 3.25 -4.26 -0.74
CA ALA A 78 4.22 -5.32 -0.47
C ALA A 78 5.56 -4.63 -0.21
N TRP A 79 5.99 -4.60 1.05
CA TRP A 79 7.23 -3.93 1.44
C TRP A 79 8.42 -4.85 1.21
N GLU A 80 9.56 -4.28 0.89
CA GLU A 80 10.75 -5.11 0.66
C GLU A 80 11.25 -5.75 1.94
N SER A 81 11.00 -5.13 3.10
CA SER A 81 11.39 -5.67 4.41
C SER A 81 10.67 -4.89 5.51
N ILE A 82 10.65 -5.47 6.70
CA ILE A 82 10.15 -4.78 7.90
C ILE A 82 11.02 -3.57 8.21
N GLU A 83 12.32 -3.69 8.01
CA GLU A 83 13.26 -2.59 8.25
C GLU A 83 12.95 -1.39 7.37
N ALA A 84 12.66 -1.64 6.10
CA ALA A 84 12.29 -0.58 5.17
C ALA A 84 11.01 0.11 5.62
N TRP A 85 9.99 -0.67 6.00
CA TRP A 85 8.74 -0.12 6.49
C TRP A 85 8.98 0.74 7.74
N ARG A 86 9.81 0.27 8.68
CA ARG A 86 10.09 1.02 9.91
C ARG A 86 10.80 2.34 9.66
N LYS A 87 11.64 2.43 8.62
CA LYS A 87 12.28 3.69 8.27
C LYS A 87 11.28 4.71 7.75
N ILE A 88 10.23 4.24 7.06
CA ILE A 88 9.15 5.10 6.58
C ILE A 88 8.23 5.49 7.74
N ASP A 89 7.97 4.56 8.65
CA ASP A 89 7.02 4.76 9.75
C ASP A 89 7.66 5.50 10.93
N GLN A 90 8.37 6.58 10.61
CA GLN A 90 8.93 7.46 11.63
C GLN A 90 7.89 8.52 11.98
N LYS A 91 7.78 8.82 13.27
CA LYS A 91 6.70 9.66 13.79
C LYS A 91 6.63 11.02 13.08
N GLU A 92 7.77 11.68 12.92
CA GLU A 92 7.78 12.99 12.27
C GLU A 92 7.39 12.92 10.81
N TYR A 93 7.90 11.91 10.10
CA TYR A 93 7.60 11.77 8.69
C TYR A 93 6.13 11.40 8.47
N GLN A 94 5.61 10.49 9.29
CA GLN A 94 4.20 10.11 9.20
C GLN A 94 3.28 11.29 9.52
N ALA A 95 3.63 12.09 10.51
CA ALA A 95 2.85 13.30 10.83
C ALA A 95 2.84 14.27 9.66
N GLN A 96 3.97 14.42 8.98
CA GLN A 96 4.07 15.27 7.79
C GLN A 96 3.18 14.76 6.65
N LEU A 97 3.18 13.43 6.42
CA LEU A 97 2.36 12.84 5.39
C LEU A 97 0.87 12.98 5.70
N ILE A 98 0.48 12.76 6.95
CA ILE A 98 -0.91 12.92 7.37
C ILE A 98 -1.36 14.36 7.15
N GLN A 99 -0.54 15.33 7.54
CA GLN A 99 -0.87 16.74 7.37
C GLN A 99 -1.01 17.09 5.89
N GLU A 100 -0.10 16.61 5.07
CA GLU A 100 -0.14 16.83 3.62
C GLU A 100 -1.41 16.23 3.02
N PHE A 101 -1.72 14.99 3.42
CA PHE A 101 -2.92 14.31 2.91
C PHE A 101 -4.18 15.08 3.30
N GLU A 102 -4.32 15.42 4.57
CA GLU A 102 -5.52 16.08 5.06
C GLU A 102 -5.69 17.48 4.47
N SER A 103 -4.58 18.19 4.29
CA SER A 103 -4.60 19.50 3.67
C SER A 103 -5.10 19.44 2.22
N ARG A 104 -4.64 18.45 1.46
CA ARG A 104 -5.02 18.31 0.05
C ARG A 104 -6.40 17.69 -0.12
N PHE A 105 -6.73 16.70 0.70
CA PHE A 105 -8.02 16.02 0.58
C PHE A 105 -9.17 16.91 1.06
N GLY A 106 -9.06 17.45 2.27
CA GLY A 106 -10.01 18.42 2.81
C GLY A 106 -11.41 17.87 3.03
N ARG A 107 -11.59 16.58 3.23
CA ARG A 107 -12.88 15.93 3.45
C ARG A 107 -12.76 14.93 4.59
N PRO A 108 -13.87 14.54 5.23
CA PRO A 108 -13.83 13.53 6.28
C PRO A 108 -13.46 12.15 5.73
N TYR A 109 -12.66 11.41 6.51
CA TYR A 109 -12.34 10.03 6.23
C TYR A 109 -11.97 9.33 7.53
N GLU A 110 -11.96 8.00 7.50
CA GLU A 110 -11.52 7.27 8.68
C GLU A 110 -10.74 6.01 8.24
N LEU A 111 -9.76 5.63 9.06
CA LEU A 111 -9.06 4.36 8.93
C LEU A 111 -9.85 3.32 9.70
N ILE A 112 -10.47 2.37 8.98
CA ILE A 112 -11.34 1.37 9.59
C ILE A 112 -10.52 0.21 10.12
N ARG A 113 -9.49 -0.20 9.38
CA ARG A 113 -8.74 -1.40 9.69
C ARG A 113 -7.29 -1.28 9.24
N CYS A 114 -6.41 -1.88 10.04
CA CYS A 114 -4.97 -1.90 9.77
C CYS A 114 -4.48 -3.32 10.07
N VAL A 115 -4.43 -4.17 9.04
CA VAL A 115 -4.17 -5.60 9.21
C VAL A 115 -2.79 -5.87 9.79
N GLN A 116 -1.77 -5.12 9.37
CA GLN A 116 -0.42 -5.34 9.89
C GLN A 116 -0.34 -5.11 11.39
N ASN A 117 -1.13 -4.17 11.93
CA ASN A 117 -1.17 -3.95 13.38
C ASN A 117 -1.94 -5.06 14.08
N GLU A 118 -3.07 -5.48 13.51
CA GLU A 118 -3.89 -6.55 14.09
C GLU A 118 -3.12 -7.86 14.16
N GLU A 119 -2.29 -8.14 13.17
CA GLU A 119 -1.57 -9.40 13.04
C GLU A 119 -0.10 -9.28 13.41
N ASN A 120 0.29 -8.19 14.04
CA ASN A 120 1.66 -7.95 14.50
C ASN A 120 2.69 -8.21 13.39
N PHE A 121 2.40 -7.72 12.17
CA PHE A 121 3.26 -7.85 11.00
C PHE A 121 3.54 -9.31 10.61
N GLY A 122 2.66 -10.24 10.98
CA GLY A 122 2.84 -11.64 10.63
C GLY A 122 2.42 -11.99 9.20
N VAL A 123 1.61 -11.15 8.57
CA VAL A 123 1.14 -11.43 7.21
C VAL A 123 2.20 -11.02 6.21
N HIS A 124 2.64 -11.98 5.38
CA HIS A 124 3.64 -11.72 4.36
C HIS A 124 3.26 -12.44 3.08
N ARG A 125 3.81 -11.96 1.95
CA ARG A 125 3.60 -12.62 0.67
C ARG A 125 4.55 -13.81 0.59
N TYR A 126 3.98 -14.99 0.31
CA TYR A 126 4.76 -16.21 0.13
C TYR A 126 5.10 -16.46 -1.34
N SER A 127 4.17 -16.21 -2.22
CA SER A 127 4.37 -16.47 -3.66
C SER A 127 3.59 -15.44 -4.48
N ARG A 128 4.00 -15.33 -5.73
CA ARG A 128 3.28 -14.52 -6.70
C ARG A 128 3.24 -15.22 -8.05
N PHE A 129 2.06 -15.33 -8.59
CA PHE A 129 1.83 -15.83 -9.95
C PHE A 129 1.26 -14.67 -10.74
N GLU A 130 1.90 -14.34 -11.84
CA GLU A 130 1.52 -13.15 -12.59
C GLU A 130 1.55 -13.43 -14.09
N ARG A 131 0.51 -13.03 -14.79
CA ARG A 131 0.48 -13.10 -16.24
C ARG A 131 1.42 -12.03 -16.80
N ILE A 132 2.19 -12.42 -17.81
CA ILE A 132 3.06 -11.47 -18.49
C ILE A 132 2.28 -10.65 -19.52
#